data_f02bb0b16b2b1f05d3623d9514f52cd8
#
_entry.id   f02bb0b16b2b1f05d3623d9514f52cd8
#
_cell.length_a   1.000
_cell.length_b   1.000
_cell.length_c   1.000
_cell.angle_alpha   90.00
_cell.angle_beta   90.00
_cell.angle_gamma   90.00
#
_symmetry.space_group_name_H-M   'P 1'
#
loop_
_entity.id
_entity.type
_entity.pdbx_description
1 polymer ?
#
loop_
_entity_poly.entity_id
_entity_poly.type
_entity_poly.pdbx_seq_one_letter_code
_entity_poly.pdbx_strand_id
1 'polypeptide(L)'
;MLYAILMMVRQVNDGRHEVENEFTRAVTRDGNVAAIRLMDEVFELRDSFEWRGLGRLPKSALKLRPEWADFDAEKRFAMTERAVTDNKACACGAILRGEKTPEQCPFFGRACNPANPIGACMVSSEGACAAAWSYGRRRAAGPEQAKTSDDQR
;
A
#
# COMPACT_ATOMS: atom_id res chain seq x y z
N MET A 1 -7.21 9.10 17.34
CA MET A 1 -5.86 8.51 17.11
C MET A 1 -5.24 7.95 18.40
N LEU A 2 -4.97 8.71 19.47
CA LEU A 2 -4.38 8.18 20.73
C LEU A 2 -5.23 7.07 21.35
N TYR A 3 -6.56 7.22 21.34
CA TYR A 3 -7.45 6.19 21.87
C TYR A 3 -7.42 4.90 21.03
N ALA A 4 -7.35 5.01 19.69
CA ALA A 4 -7.18 3.84 18.83
C ALA A 4 -5.87 3.09 19.14
N ILE A 5 -4.77 3.82 19.37
CA ILE A 5 -3.49 3.22 19.78
C ILE A 5 -3.65 2.51 21.13
N LEU A 6 -4.33 3.13 22.09
CA LEU A 6 -4.59 2.51 23.38
C LEU A 6 -5.41 1.22 23.25
N MET A 7 -6.43 1.19 22.39
CA MET A 7 -7.22 -0.01 22.10
C MET A 7 -6.33 -1.13 21.52
N MET A 8 -5.46 -0.80 20.57
CA MET A 8 -4.50 -1.78 20.01
C MET A 8 -3.53 -2.31 21.06
N VAL A 9 -2.96 -1.44 21.92
CA VAL A 9 -2.05 -1.87 23.00
C VAL A 9 -2.76 -2.80 23.98
N ARG A 10 -4.01 -2.49 24.32
CA ARG A 10 -4.83 -3.37 25.18
C ARG A 10 -5.05 -4.74 24.54
N GLN A 11 -5.41 -4.79 23.25
CA GLN A 11 -5.57 -6.07 22.55
C GLN A 11 -4.27 -6.88 22.53
N VAL A 12 -3.12 -6.25 22.29
CA VAL A 12 -1.81 -6.92 22.33
C VAL A 12 -1.54 -7.51 23.72
N ASN A 13 -1.76 -6.72 24.78
CA ASN A 13 -1.54 -7.18 26.16
C ASN A 13 -2.47 -8.34 26.56
N ASP A 14 -3.71 -8.32 26.05
CA ASP A 14 -4.74 -9.32 26.34
C ASP A 14 -4.67 -10.54 25.41
N GLY A 15 -3.74 -10.56 24.44
CA GLY A 15 -3.63 -11.59 23.41
C GLY A 15 -4.83 -11.67 22.47
N ARG A 16 -5.58 -10.56 22.31
CA ARG A 16 -6.73 -10.42 21.42
C ARG A 16 -6.31 -9.86 20.06
N HIS A 17 -7.12 -10.11 19.04
CA HIS A 17 -6.90 -9.62 17.66
C HIS A 17 -8.23 -9.32 16.97
N GLU A 18 -9.08 -8.59 17.65
CA GLU A 18 -10.43 -8.27 17.20
C GLU A 18 -10.46 -6.97 16.40
N VAL A 19 -11.47 -6.82 15.54
CA VAL A 19 -11.74 -5.55 14.86
C VAL A 19 -12.57 -4.66 15.79
N GLU A 20 -11.97 -3.58 16.24
CA GLU A 20 -12.63 -2.55 17.06
C GLU A 20 -12.72 -1.23 16.29
N ASN A 21 -13.83 -0.52 16.45
CA ASN A 21 -14.05 0.78 15.81
C ASN A 21 -14.00 1.90 16.86
N GLU A 22 -12.95 2.70 16.80
CA GLU A 22 -12.81 3.89 17.68
C GLU A 22 -13.62 5.08 17.17
N PHE A 23 -13.87 5.16 15.86
CA PHE A 23 -14.53 6.31 15.25
C PHE A 23 -16.03 6.09 15.04
N THR A 24 -16.73 5.62 16.08
CA THR A 24 -18.16 5.29 16.04
C THR A 24 -19.06 6.49 15.72
N ARG A 25 -18.56 7.71 15.90
CA ARG A 25 -19.28 8.94 15.58
C ARG A 25 -19.61 9.10 14.10
N ALA A 26 -18.73 8.63 13.21
CA ALA A 26 -18.88 8.79 11.76
C ALA A 26 -18.88 7.45 11.00
N VAL A 27 -18.37 6.40 11.62
CA VAL A 27 -18.26 5.08 10.99
C VAL A 27 -19.14 4.11 11.75
N THR A 28 -20.18 3.62 11.08
CA THR A 28 -21.05 2.57 11.61
C THR A 28 -20.48 1.19 11.29
N ARG A 29 -20.98 0.15 11.97
CA ARG A 29 -20.58 -1.23 11.71
C ARG A 29 -20.81 -1.65 10.26
N ASP A 30 -21.92 -1.21 9.67
CA ASP A 30 -22.34 -1.58 8.32
C ASP A 30 -21.73 -0.64 7.25
N GLY A 31 -20.91 0.34 7.66
CA GLY A 31 -20.33 1.33 6.77
C GLY A 31 -21.36 2.27 6.12
N ASN A 32 -21.01 2.83 4.98
CA ASN A 32 -21.93 3.67 4.21
C ASN A 32 -22.77 2.78 3.29
N VAL A 33 -23.97 2.42 3.74
CA VAL A 33 -24.90 1.52 3.01
C VAL A 33 -25.25 2.03 1.62
N ALA A 34 -25.38 3.36 1.44
CA ALA A 34 -25.67 3.94 0.12
C ALA A 34 -24.49 3.74 -0.84
N ALA A 35 -23.26 3.97 -0.37
CA ALA A 35 -22.05 3.74 -1.17
C ALA A 35 -21.87 2.25 -1.51
N ILE A 36 -22.11 1.35 -0.56
CA ILE A 36 -22.03 -0.10 -0.79
C ILE A 36 -23.01 -0.53 -1.88
N ARG A 37 -24.28 -0.06 -1.83
CA ARG A 37 -25.27 -0.36 -2.87
C ARG A 37 -24.83 0.12 -4.25
N LEU A 38 -24.31 1.34 -4.36
CA LEU A 38 -23.78 1.85 -5.63
C LEU A 38 -22.58 1.04 -6.13
N MET A 39 -21.70 0.61 -5.24
CA MET A 39 -20.59 -0.28 -5.60
C MET A 39 -21.10 -1.62 -6.12
N ASP A 40 -22.09 -2.22 -5.47
CA ASP A 40 -22.68 -3.48 -5.88
C ASP A 40 -23.46 -3.36 -7.22
N GLU A 41 -24.05 -2.20 -7.48
CA GLU A 41 -24.72 -1.90 -8.76
C GLU A 41 -23.74 -1.76 -9.91
N VAL A 42 -22.61 -1.10 -9.68
CA VAL A 42 -21.68 -0.71 -10.75
C VAL A 42 -20.56 -1.72 -10.96
N PHE A 43 -20.10 -2.37 -9.88
CA PHE A 43 -18.91 -3.20 -9.92
C PHE A 43 -19.19 -4.68 -9.64
N GLU A 44 -18.32 -5.53 -10.16
CA GLU A 44 -18.22 -6.95 -9.81
C GLU A 44 -16.74 -7.35 -9.65
N LEU A 45 -16.50 -8.45 -8.92
CA LEU A 45 -15.14 -8.95 -8.73
C LEU A 45 -14.60 -9.57 -10.02
N ARG A 46 -13.37 -9.24 -10.36
CA ARG A 46 -12.58 -9.96 -11.38
C ARG A 46 -12.27 -11.36 -10.89
N ASP A 47 -12.20 -12.32 -11.80
CA ASP A 47 -11.79 -13.68 -11.44
C ASP A 47 -10.38 -13.74 -10.90
N SER A 48 -9.48 -12.96 -11.46
CA SER A 48 -8.13 -12.74 -10.94
C SER A 48 -7.59 -11.39 -11.41
N PHE A 49 -6.61 -10.87 -10.66
CA PHE A 49 -5.88 -9.66 -11.04
C PHE A 49 -4.40 -9.80 -10.67
N GLU A 50 -3.53 -9.24 -11.49
CA GLU A 50 -2.09 -9.26 -11.27
C GLU A 50 -1.64 -7.99 -10.54
N TRP A 51 -1.25 -8.16 -9.30
CA TRP A 51 -0.74 -7.10 -8.44
C TRP A 51 0.78 -7.07 -8.47
N ARG A 52 1.36 -5.92 -8.72
CA ARG A 52 2.82 -5.77 -8.70
C ARG A 52 3.38 -6.10 -7.31
N GLY A 53 4.36 -6.99 -7.29
CA GLY A 53 4.98 -7.49 -6.07
C GLY A 53 4.22 -8.63 -5.37
N LEU A 54 2.93 -8.80 -5.62
CA LEU A 54 2.12 -9.86 -4.99
C LEU A 54 1.74 -10.98 -5.96
N GLY A 55 1.88 -10.72 -7.28
CA GLY A 55 1.49 -11.68 -8.32
C GLY A 55 -0.02 -11.73 -8.55
N ARG A 56 -0.48 -12.82 -9.15
CA ARG A 56 -1.87 -13.00 -9.54
C ARG A 56 -2.70 -13.53 -8.36
N LEU A 57 -3.67 -12.72 -7.92
CA LEU A 57 -4.56 -13.04 -6.81
C LEU A 57 -6.01 -13.21 -7.32
N PRO A 58 -6.72 -14.26 -6.89
CA PRO A 58 -8.13 -14.46 -7.25
C PRO A 58 -9.02 -13.48 -6.50
N LYS A 59 -10.09 -13.00 -7.15
CA LYS A 59 -11.14 -12.16 -6.55
C LYS A 59 -10.61 -10.96 -5.76
N SER A 60 -9.54 -10.33 -6.24
CA SER A 60 -8.81 -9.26 -5.52
C SER A 60 -8.93 -7.88 -6.16
N ALA A 61 -9.64 -7.73 -7.28
CA ALA A 61 -9.87 -6.46 -7.96
C ALA A 61 -11.30 -6.37 -8.48
N LEU A 62 -11.77 -5.15 -8.67
CA LEU A 62 -13.07 -4.84 -9.24
C LEU A 62 -12.96 -4.62 -10.75
N LYS A 63 -14.06 -4.88 -11.46
CA LYS A 63 -14.33 -4.44 -12.83
C LYS A 63 -15.74 -3.90 -12.93
N LEU A 64 -16.03 -3.11 -13.95
CA LEU A 64 -17.39 -2.68 -14.22
C LEU A 64 -18.25 -3.86 -14.64
N ARG A 65 -19.50 -3.87 -14.19
CA ARG A 65 -20.51 -4.82 -14.68
C ARG A 65 -20.83 -4.58 -16.15
N PRO A 66 -21.34 -5.56 -16.90
CA PRO A 66 -21.65 -5.44 -18.33
C PRO A 66 -22.56 -4.26 -18.67
N GLU A 67 -23.51 -3.91 -17.80
CA GLU A 67 -24.45 -2.81 -17.98
C GLU A 67 -23.76 -1.43 -18.02
N TRP A 68 -22.55 -1.35 -17.46
CA TRP A 68 -21.72 -0.14 -17.41
C TRP A 68 -20.55 -0.18 -18.39
N ALA A 69 -20.57 -1.11 -19.36
CA ALA A 69 -19.46 -1.33 -20.30
C ALA A 69 -19.07 -0.08 -21.11
N ASP A 70 -20.03 0.79 -21.41
CA ASP A 70 -19.80 2.03 -22.16
C ASP A 70 -18.93 3.05 -21.38
N PHE A 71 -18.83 2.87 -20.08
CA PHE A 71 -17.98 3.72 -19.20
C PHE A 71 -16.63 3.06 -18.90
N ASP A 72 -16.42 1.82 -19.35
CA ASP A 72 -15.20 1.08 -19.10
C ASP A 72 -14.05 1.57 -19.99
N ALA A 73 -13.06 2.24 -19.38
CA ALA A 73 -11.90 2.75 -20.09
C ALA A 73 -11.09 1.63 -20.78
N GLU A 74 -11.02 0.43 -20.18
CA GLU A 74 -10.32 -0.72 -20.77
C GLU A 74 -10.97 -1.17 -22.09
N LYS A 75 -12.30 -0.95 -22.24
CA LYS A 75 -13.05 -1.28 -23.46
C LYS A 75 -13.11 -0.14 -24.46
N ARG A 76 -13.18 1.10 -23.97
CA ARG A 76 -13.31 2.30 -24.82
C ARG A 76 -12.01 2.70 -25.48
N PHE A 77 -10.89 2.47 -24.84
CA PHE A 77 -9.58 2.86 -25.33
C PHE A 77 -8.74 1.61 -25.61
N ALA A 78 -8.08 1.59 -26.75
CA ALA A 78 -7.14 0.51 -27.10
C ALA A 78 -5.90 0.60 -26.19
N MET A 79 -6.00 0.05 -25.00
CA MET A 79 -4.91 0.01 -24.04
C MET A 79 -4.03 -1.21 -24.33
N THR A 80 -2.75 -0.97 -24.62
CA THR A 80 -1.79 -2.07 -24.74
C THR A 80 -1.35 -2.50 -23.35
N GLU A 81 -1.80 -3.67 -22.90
CA GLU A 81 -1.27 -4.27 -21.67
C GLU A 81 0.22 -4.59 -21.88
N ARG A 82 1.08 -3.89 -21.14
CA ARG A 82 2.47 -4.27 -21.01
C ARG A 82 2.62 -5.16 -19.78
N ALA A 83 2.83 -6.45 -20.02
CA ALA A 83 3.27 -7.36 -18.96
C ALA A 83 4.68 -6.93 -18.49
N VAL A 84 4.77 -6.34 -17.33
CA VAL A 84 6.05 -5.98 -16.70
C VAL A 84 6.35 -7.03 -15.64
N THR A 85 7.36 -7.85 -15.92
CA THR A 85 7.80 -8.89 -14.98
C THR A 85 8.50 -8.23 -13.78
N ASP A 86 8.04 -8.56 -12.58
CA ASP A 86 8.71 -8.12 -11.36
C ASP A 86 10.11 -8.72 -11.25
N ASN A 87 11.06 -7.94 -10.74
CA ASN A 87 12.41 -8.44 -10.49
C ASN A 87 12.36 -9.47 -9.33
N LYS A 88 12.62 -10.74 -9.64
CA LYS A 88 12.54 -11.87 -8.70
C LYS A 88 13.45 -11.73 -7.47
N ALA A 89 14.54 -10.97 -7.56
CA ALA A 89 15.44 -10.71 -6.45
C ALA A 89 14.99 -9.53 -5.57
N CYS A 90 13.95 -8.78 -5.99
CA CYS A 90 13.37 -7.72 -5.18
C CYS A 90 12.46 -8.29 -4.09
N ALA A 91 12.67 -7.86 -2.85
CA ALA A 91 11.87 -8.31 -1.71
C ALA A 91 10.51 -7.59 -1.58
N CYS A 92 10.05 -6.84 -2.60
CA CYS A 92 8.83 -6.02 -2.54
C CYS A 92 7.61 -6.81 -2.04
N GLY A 93 7.37 -8.00 -2.58
CA GLY A 93 6.23 -8.84 -2.16
C GLY A 93 6.29 -9.25 -0.68
N ALA A 94 7.46 -9.64 -0.18
CA ALA A 94 7.64 -9.98 1.23
C ALA A 94 7.50 -8.76 2.14
N ILE A 95 7.94 -7.57 1.67
CA ILE A 95 7.79 -6.32 2.41
C ILE A 95 6.32 -5.90 2.47
N LEU A 96 5.56 -6.02 1.37
CA LEU A 96 4.13 -5.72 1.33
C LEU A 96 3.32 -6.63 2.26
N ARG A 97 3.74 -7.87 2.47
CA ARG A 97 3.11 -8.80 3.42
C ARG A 97 3.61 -8.65 4.85
N GLY A 98 4.56 -7.75 5.12
CA GLY A 98 5.14 -7.55 6.46
C GLY A 98 6.13 -8.64 6.90
N GLU A 99 6.56 -9.53 6.01
CA GLU A 99 7.53 -10.59 6.29
C GLU A 99 8.97 -10.08 6.37
N LYS A 100 9.23 -8.94 5.71
CA LYS A 100 10.56 -8.28 5.68
C LYS A 100 10.42 -6.78 5.84
N THR A 101 11.48 -6.14 6.34
CA THR A 101 11.63 -4.69 6.29
C THR A 101 12.35 -4.26 5.01
N PRO A 102 12.23 -2.99 4.58
CA PRO A 102 12.94 -2.48 3.41
C PRO A 102 14.45 -2.69 3.46
N GLU A 103 15.07 -2.55 4.62
CA GLU A 103 16.52 -2.71 4.83
C GLU A 103 17.02 -4.13 4.58
N GLN A 104 16.12 -5.11 4.69
CA GLN A 104 16.43 -6.53 4.41
C GLN A 104 16.41 -6.86 2.90
N CYS A 105 15.98 -5.89 2.05
CA CYS A 105 16.06 -6.06 0.61
C CYS A 105 17.49 -5.79 0.11
N PRO A 106 18.11 -6.70 -0.69
CA PRO A 106 19.48 -6.54 -1.16
C PRO A 106 19.69 -5.31 -2.05
N PHE A 107 18.62 -4.79 -2.65
CA PHE A 107 18.68 -3.60 -3.52
C PHE A 107 18.42 -2.29 -2.77
N PHE A 108 17.80 -2.33 -1.60
CA PHE A 108 17.40 -1.13 -0.88
C PHE A 108 18.59 -0.23 -0.53
N GLY A 109 18.50 1.03 -0.91
CA GLY A 109 19.54 2.01 -0.64
C GLY A 109 20.82 1.88 -1.49
N ARG A 110 20.84 0.91 -2.39
CA ARG A 110 21.94 0.64 -3.33
C ARG A 110 21.43 0.86 -4.78
N ALA A 111 21.11 -0.23 -5.47
CA ALA A 111 20.57 -0.17 -6.83
C ALA A 111 19.12 0.35 -6.87
N CYS A 112 18.35 0.19 -5.79
CA CYS A 112 16.96 0.63 -5.68
C CYS A 112 16.85 1.84 -4.75
N ASN A 113 16.47 2.98 -5.32
CA ASN A 113 16.22 4.26 -4.64
C ASN A 113 15.14 5.04 -5.40
N PRO A 114 14.63 6.19 -4.90
CA PRO A 114 13.58 6.94 -5.59
C PRO A 114 13.91 7.40 -7.01
N ALA A 115 15.19 7.63 -7.34
CA ALA A 115 15.62 8.00 -8.68
C ALA A 115 15.73 6.79 -9.62
N ASN A 116 15.89 5.58 -9.07
CA ASN A 116 15.98 4.32 -9.82
C ASN A 116 15.17 3.21 -9.10
N PRO A 117 13.84 3.27 -9.15
CA PRO A 117 12.99 2.30 -8.46
C PRO A 117 12.98 0.95 -9.18
N ILE A 118 13.35 -0.13 -8.48
CA ILE A 118 13.30 -1.50 -9.02
C ILE A 118 11.97 -2.18 -8.67
N GLY A 119 11.51 -2.05 -7.42
CA GLY A 119 10.27 -2.65 -6.94
C GLY A 119 9.14 -1.62 -6.80
N ALA A 120 7.89 -2.07 -6.91
CA ALA A 120 6.69 -1.22 -6.84
C ALA A 120 6.63 -0.36 -5.57
N CYS A 121 7.10 -0.86 -4.43
CA CYS A 121 7.10 -0.13 -3.17
C CYS A 121 8.15 1.01 -3.08
N MET A 122 9.01 1.19 -4.10
CA MET A 122 9.91 2.34 -4.22
C MET A 122 9.42 3.37 -5.26
N VAL A 123 8.49 3.00 -6.14
CA VAL A 123 7.97 3.89 -7.21
C VAL A 123 7.11 5.01 -6.62
N SER A 124 6.22 4.69 -5.67
CA SER A 124 5.37 5.66 -5.00
C SER A 124 6.01 6.17 -3.72
N SER A 125 5.90 7.47 -3.45
CA SER A 125 6.32 8.08 -2.18
C SER A 125 5.65 7.48 -0.94
N GLU A 126 4.47 6.88 -1.12
CA GLU A 126 3.70 6.20 -0.07
C GLU A 126 4.06 4.73 0.08
N GLY A 127 4.85 4.17 -0.84
CA GLY A 127 5.31 2.80 -0.75
C GLY A 127 6.25 2.58 0.42
N ALA A 128 6.21 1.38 1.03
CA ALA A 128 6.98 1.07 2.23
C ALA A 128 8.49 1.34 2.08
N CYS A 129 9.08 1.00 0.92
CA CYS A 129 10.50 1.28 0.65
C CYS A 129 10.78 2.77 0.51
N ALA A 130 9.92 3.51 -0.22
CA ALA A 130 10.10 4.95 -0.40
C ALA A 130 9.93 5.70 0.94
N ALA A 131 8.97 5.30 1.76
CA ALA A 131 8.77 5.83 3.10
C ALA A 131 9.98 5.54 4.01
N ALA A 132 10.49 4.32 4.01
CA ALA A 132 11.69 3.95 4.77
C ALA A 132 12.93 4.74 4.28
N TRP A 133 13.06 4.95 2.96
CA TRP A 133 14.11 5.78 2.40
C TRP A 133 14.05 7.23 2.90
N SER A 134 12.86 7.82 2.87
CA SER A 134 12.66 9.25 3.19
C SER A 134 12.72 9.53 4.69
N TYR A 135 12.20 8.62 5.51
CA TYR A 135 12.01 8.84 6.95
C TYR A 135 12.89 7.94 7.82
N GLY A 136 13.31 6.78 7.34
CA GLY A 136 14.14 5.82 8.08
C GLY A 136 15.54 6.35 8.40
N ARG A 137 16.13 7.13 7.51
CA ARG A 137 17.44 7.77 7.71
C ARG A 137 17.49 8.73 8.91
N ARG A 138 16.37 9.34 9.28
CA ARG A 138 16.29 10.21 10.47
C ARG A 138 16.41 9.44 11.78
N ARG A 139 16.13 8.13 11.80
CA ARG A 139 16.29 7.29 12.98
C ARG A 139 17.73 6.77 13.16
N ALA A 140 18.47 6.60 12.09
CA ALA A 140 19.87 6.15 12.12
C ALA A 140 20.86 7.30 12.35
N ALA A 141 20.50 8.54 11.98
CA ALA A 141 21.23 9.75 12.32
C ALA A 141 20.74 10.22 13.70
N GLY A 142 21.51 9.93 14.74
CA GLY A 142 21.29 10.52 16.06
C GLY A 142 21.25 12.06 15.99
N PRO A 143 20.84 12.77 17.07
CA PRO A 143 20.57 14.21 17.06
C PRO A 143 21.77 15.11 16.67
N GLU A 144 22.93 14.56 16.40
CA GLU A 144 24.17 15.32 16.13
C GLU A 144 24.35 15.72 14.65
N GLN A 145 23.59 15.16 13.69
CA GLN A 145 23.75 15.50 12.25
C GLN A 145 22.70 16.49 11.70
N ALA A 146 21.83 17.03 12.54
CA ALA A 146 20.80 17.99 12.14
C ALA A 146 21.27 19.47 12.15
N LYS A 147 22.55 19.75 12.47
CA LYS A 147 23.04 21.14 12.68
C LYS A 147 23.87 21.75 11.56
N THR A 148 24.00 21.13 10.39
CA THR A 148 24.94 21.65 9.35
C THR A 148 24.30 22.10 8.04
N SER A 149 22.98 22.34 7.95
CA SER A 149 22.37 22.81 6.69
C SER A 149 21.68 24.18 6.74
N ASP A 150 21.79 24.93 7.87
CA ASP A 150 21.07 26.22 8.01
C ASP A 150 22.00 27.45 8.12
N ASP A 151 23.31 27.33 7.81
CA ASP A 151 24.25 28.47 7.88
C ASP A 151 24.89 28.83 6.53
N GLN A 152 24.09 28.80 5.46
CA GLN A 152 24.47 29.48 4.19
C GLN A 152 23.21 30.01 3.48
N ARG A 153 22.66 31.12 4.02
CA ARG A 153 21.96 32.14 3.23
C ARG A 153 22.19 33.50 3.81
#